data_a5890a72962bcd8fd182ae293442d328
#
_entry.id   a5890a72962bcd8fd182ae293442d328
#
_cell.length_a   1.000
_cell.length_b   1.000
_cell.length_c   1.000
_cell.angle_alpha   90.00
_cell.angle_beta   90.00
_cell.angle_gamma   90.00
#
_symmetry.space_group_name_H-M   'P 1'
#
loop_
_entity.id
_entity.type
_entity.pdbx_description
1 polymer ?
#
loop_
_entity_poly.entity_id
_entity_poly.type
_entity_poly.pdbx_seq_one_letter_code
_entity_poly.pdbx_strand_id
1 'polypeptide(L)'
;MQNQNNQQLDLERIVASLLFRDQISLTTYKIDPEMFVNKDIKYYIQTISNLKGKLSTADSNQKYLSKSRYGDSLFFDVNYISYIQSVYAADTIMDMFYKNVLQRKAQEKLQNAHNYIASQSSARDLELIFNDLTELSASLDVQAMNEVSDIFENYKAHYAKTAETANNELLNGQPSIIGIPSGIDSLDFITKGFKPSEYTILAGRPSMGKTSAALDIVASALMRDKSILFLSLEMSSDQIIARLLPKLDRQLSLDNTFLAQDSLNYQDKIYNAVDFLKSKRFYIEDFSKKSSMTLTECEKTITMFSKKFKGIDLIVLDYIQMLEGEGKSFGENSQTSEISARIKRLAKKTKASWIVLSQLNRALETRNDKRPMASDLRNSGSLEQDADIILFPFRETVYLERSLKEQLSKKPDNHAIADALVALTSATIENAEIIVGKNRNGAIGTANVQFHRPSASYVPIGYFEEIKNQFLD
;
A
#
# COMPACT_ATOMS: atom_id res chain seq x y z
N MET A 1 38.63 11.95 -9.73
CA MET A 1 38.61 10.56 -10.21
C MET A 1 39.77 9.69 -9.67
N GLN A 2 41.06 10.08 -9.72
CA GLN A 2 42.15 9.24 -9.17
C GLN A 2 42.05 8.99 -7.65
N ASN A 3 41.67 9.98 -6.82
CA ASN A 3 41.52 9.80 -5.38
C ASN A 3 40.35 8.88 -4.97
N GLN A 4 39.25 8.86 -5.74
CA GLN A 4 38.13 7.98 -5.47
C GLN A 4 38.44 6.51 -5.83
N ASN A 5 39.17 6.27 -6.90
CA ASN A 5 39.63 4.93 -7.29
C ASN A 5 40.59 4.32 -6.26
N ASN A 6 41.48 5.12 -5.68
CA ASN A 6 42.41 4.64 -4.65
C ASN A 6 41.66 4.25 -3.36
N GLN A 7 40.72 5.09 -2.90
CA GLN A 7 39.89 4.78 -1.71
C GLN A 7 39.02 3.52 -1.89
N GLN A 8 38.53 3.28 -3.10
CA GLN A 8 37.75 2.10 -3.41
C GLN A 8 38.60 0.82 -3.41
N LEU A 9 39.79 0.84 -4.00
CA LEU A 9 40.73 -0.29 -4.00
C LEU A 9 41.16 -0.65 -2.58
N ASP A 10 41.36 0.33 -1.71
CA ASP A 10 41.69 0.10 -0.32
C ASP A 10 40.54 -0.56 0.45
N LEU A 11 39.28 -0.16 0.19
CA LEU A 11 38.12 -0.73 0.83
C LEU A 11 37.88 -2.20 0.40
N GLU A 12 38.06 -2.51 -0.89
CA GLU A 12 38.03 -3.89 -1.40
C GLU A 12 39.10 -4.76 -0.72
N ARG A 13 40.32 -4.23 -0.52
CA ARG A 13 41.40 -4.95 0.18
C ARG A 13 41.10 -5.16 1.67
N ILE A 14 40.47 -4.17 2.31
CA ILE A 14 40.04 -4.32 3.74
C ILE A 14 39.03 -5.46 3.84
N VAL A 15 37.99 -5.47 2.99
CA VAL A 15 36.97 -6.54 2.99
C VAL A 15 37.58 -7.90 2.70
N ALA A 16 38.45 -8.01 1.72
CA ALA A 16 39.15 -9.24 1.41
C ALA A 16 40.04 -9.72 2.59
N SER A 17 40.69 -8.79 3.29
CA SER A 17 41.52 -9.09 4.46
C SER A 17 40.70 -9.56 5.66
N LEU A 18 39.52 -9.00 5.86
CA LEU A 18 38.56 -9.45 6.89
C LEU A 18 38.07 -10.86 6.61
N LEU A 19 37.74 -11.18 5.35
CA LEU A 19 37.37 -12.53 4.91
C LEU A 19 38.53 -13.52 5.08
N PHE A 20 39.75 -13.13 4.67
CA PHE A 20 40.94 -13.97 4.78
C PHE A 20 41.25 -14.36 6.22
N ARG A 21 40.95 -13.48 7.16
CA ARG A 21 41.16 -13.67 8.62
C ARG A 21 39.95 -14.21 9.35
N ASP A 22 38.96 -14.67 8.64
CA ASP A 22 37.73 -15.27 9.20
C ASP A 22 36.92 -14.32 10.12
N GLN A 23 37.10 -13.00 9.94
CA GLN A 23 36.42 -11.97 10.74
C GLN A 23 35.05 -11.59 10.17
N ILE A 24 34.82 -11.91 8.89
CA ILE A 24 33.52 -11.81 8.23
C ILE A 24 33.28 -13.08 7.39
N SER A 25 32.03 -13.34 7.08
CA SER A 25 31.61 -14.53 6.31
C SER A 25 30.97 -14.13 4.97
N LEU A 26 31.32 -14.86 3.90
CA LEU A 26 30.68 -14.71 2.59
C LEU A 26 29.15 -14.86 2.64
N THR A 27 28.67 -15.75 3.51
CA THR A 27 27.24 -16.03 3.67
C THR A 27 26.50 -14.97 4.43
N THR A 28 27.06 -14.57 5.58
CA THR A 28 26.44 -13.56 6.45
C THR A 28 26.27 -12.24 5.72
N TYR A 29 27.30 -11.84 4.98
CA TYR A 29 27.27 -10.57 4.24
C TYR A 29 26.94 -10.72 2.77
N LYS A 30 26.51 -11.90 2.28
CA LYS A 30 26.13 -12.15 0.87
C LYS A 30 27.11 -11.57 -0.14
N ILE A 31 28.41 -11.76 0.11
CA ILE A 31 29.49 -11.21 -0.73
C ILE A 31 29.58 -12.00 -2.03
N ASP A 32 29.46 -11.29 -3.17
CA ASP A 32 29.57 -11.82 -4.52
C ASP A 32 30.88 -11.35 -5.18
N PRO A 33 31.60 -12.23 -5.91
CA PRO A 33 32.79 -11.83 -6.67
C PRO A 33 32.61 -10.62 -7.57
N GLU A 34 31.42 -10.46 -8.16
CA GLU A 34 31.11 -9.34 -9.06
C GLU A 34 31.04 -7.97 -8.34
N MET A 35 31.10 -7.95 -7.01
CA MET A 35 31.19 -6.71 -6.23
C MET A 35 32.57 -6.06 -6.25
N PHE A 36 33.60 -6.78 -6.74
CA PHE A 36 34.98 -6.34 -6.72
C PHE A 36 35.50 -5.93 -8.10
N VAL A 37 36.24 -4.82 -8.16
CA VAL A 37 36.93 -4.35 -9.38
C VAL A 37 38.30 -4.98 -9.50
N ASN A 38 39.00 -5.16 -8.37
CA ASN A 38 40.31 -5.77 -8.33
C ASN A 38 40.21 -7.22 -8.78
N LYS A 39 40.83 -7.56 -9.90
CA LYS A 39 40.77 -8.90 -10.52
C LYS A 39 41.34 -9.99 -9.62
N ASP A 40 42.33 -9.69 -8.81
CA ASP A 40 42.97 -10.66 -7.91
C ASP A 40 42.11 -10.91 -6.69
N ILE A 41 41.48 -9.89 -6.13
CA ILE A 41 40.49 -10.02 -5.05
C ILE A 41 39.26 -10.77 -5.57
N LYS A 42 38.76 -10.42 -6.74
CA LYS A 42 37.66 -11.13 -7.39
C LYS A 42 37.96 -12.62 -7.55
N TYR A 43 39.16 -12.95 -8.02
CA TYR A 43 39.60 -14.33 -8.15
C TYR A 43 39.71 -15.05 -6.80
N TYR A 44 40.22 -14.38 -5.77
CA TYR A 44 40.22 -14.90 -4.39
C TYR A 44 38.82 -15.22 -3.92
N ILE A 45 37.88 -14.28 -4.00
CA ILE A 45 36.48 -14.47 -3.58
C ILE A 45 35.82 -15.63 -4.34
N GLN A 46 36.04 -15.70 -5.66
CA GLN A 46 35.55 -16.80 -6.50
C GLN A 46 36.11 -18.15 -6.06
N THR A 47 37.38 -18.18 -5.69
CA THR A 47 38.06 -19.43 -5.24
C THR A 47 37.49 -19.92 -3.94
N ILE A 48 37.33 -19.06 -2.92
CA ILE A 48 36.75 -19.44 -1.63
C ILE A 48 35.24 -19.76 -1.75
N SER A 49 34.50 -19.09 -2.61
CA SER A 49 33.08 -19.37 -2.88
C SER A 49 32.90 -20.78 -3.47
N ASN A 50 33.74 -21.18 -4.43
CA ASN A 50 33.70 -22.50 -5.06
C ASN A 50 34.12 -23.62 -4.11
N LEU A 51 34.88 -23.31 -3.08
CA LEU A 51 35.31 -24.28 -2.06
C LEU A 51 34.37 -24.38 -0.87
N LYS A 52 33.36 -23.54 -0.80
CA LYS A 52 32.38 -23.47 0.26
C LYS A 52 31.69 -24.81 0.50
N GLY A 53 31.67 -25.28 1.74
CA GLY A 53 31.09 -26.58 2.13
C GLY A 53 32.02 -27.79 1.90
N LYS A 54 33.22 -27.61 1.30
CA LYS A 54 34.19 -28.67 1.08
C LYS A 54 35.43 -28.57 1.97
N LEU A 55 35.76 -27.34 2.42
CA LEU A 55 36.92 -27.04 3.26
C LEU A 55 36.57 -25.97 4.28
N SER A 56 37.33 -25.87 5.37
CA SER A 56 37.26 -24.71 6.29
C SER A 56 37.74 -23.46 5.58
N THR A 57 37.42 -22.28 6.11
CA THR A 57 37.91 -20.97 5.55
C THR A 57 39.45 -20.93 5.60
N ALA A 58 40.06 -21.45 6.68
CA ALA A 58 41.52 -21.52 6.80
C ALA A 58 42.16 -22.39 5.73
N ASP A 59 41.59 -23.59 5.46
CA ASP A 59 42.09 -24.50 4.42
C ASP A 59 41.88 -23.91 3.01
N SER A 60 40.77 -23.21 2.79
CA SER A 60 40.48 -22.54 1.52
C SER A 60 41.47 -21.40 1.26
N ASN A 61 41.82 -20.62 2.29
CA ASN A 61 42.80 -19.54 2.21
C ASN A 61 44.21 -20.10 1.95
N GLN A 62 44.61 -21.20 2.62
CA GLN A 62 45.90 -21.86 2.38
C GLN A 62 45.97 -22.38 0.96
N LYS A 63 44.89 -22.97 0.42
CA LYS A 63 44.84 -23.45 -0.94
C LYS A 63 44.89 -22.32 -1.98
N TYR A 64 44.35 -21.14 -1.67
CA TYR A 64 44.49 -19.96 -2.49
C TYR A 64 45.95 -19.48 -2.50
N LEU A 65 46.56 -19.30 -1.33
CA LEU A 65 47.93 -18.82 -1.20
C LEU A 65 48.93 -19.72 -1.92
N SER A 66 48.73 -21.05 -1.89
CA SER A 66 49.58 -22.01 -2.61
C SER A 66 49.53 -21.93 -4.13
N LYS A 67 48.50 -21.28 -4.70
CA LYS A 67 48.25 -21.10 -6.12
C LYS A 67 48.36 -19.68 -6.60
N SER A 68 48.40 -18.71 -5.71
CA SER A 68 48.40 -17.27 -6.03
C SER A 68 49.81 -16.80 -6.38
N ARG A 69 49.95 -15.98 -7.40
CA ARG A 69 51.22 -15.26 -7.77
C ARG A 69 51.55 -14.16 -6.77
N TYR A 70 50.58 -13.66 -6.00
CA TYR A 70 50.71 -12.48 -5.18
C TYR A 70 50.88 -12.79 -3.68
N GLY A 71 50.60 -14.03 -3.26
CA GLY A 71 50.76 -14.44 -1.86
C GLY A 71 50.00 -13.50 -0.90
N ASP A 72 50.61 -13.22 0.24
CA ASP A 72 50.03 -12.35 1.29
C ASP A 72 49.98 -10.86 0.90
N SER A 73 50.67 -10.44 -0.17
CA SER A 73 50.74 -9.01 -0.55
C SER A 73 49.41 -8.41 -1.00
N LEU A 74 48.41 -9.26 -1.30
CA LEU A 74 47.08 -8.81 -1.65
C LEU A 74 46.26 -8.28 -0.44
N PHE A 75 46.63 -8.70 0.77
CA PHE A 75 45.91 -8.39 1.98
C PHE A 75 46.70 -7.38 2.83
N PHE A 76 45.99 -6.61 3.67
CA PHE A 76 46.59 -5.77 4.65
C PHE A 76 47.16 -6.61 5.83
N ASP A 77 48.25 -6.11 6.48
CA ASP A 77 48.80 -6.76 7.66
C ASP A 77 47.80 -6.74 8.85
N VAL A 78 48.10 -7.58 9.86
CA VAL A 78 47.26 -7.74 11.05
C VAL A 78 47.11 -6.42 11.82
N ASN A 79 48.17 -5.63 11.93
CA ASN A 79 48.16 -4.42 12.73
C ASN A 79 47.28 -3.36 12.10
N TYR A 80 47.34 -3.25 10.78
CA TYR A 80 46.51 -2.30 10.04
C TYR A 80 44.99 -2.69 10.13
N ILE A 81 44.67 -3.98 9.97
CA ILE A 81 43.28 -4.44 10.11
C ILE A 81 42.77 -4.26 11.53
N SER A 82 43.60 -4.57 12.55
CA SER A 82 43.25 -4.35 13.97
C SER A 82 43.04 -2.86 14.26
N TYR A 83 43.83 -1.98 13.68
CA TYR A 83 43.61 -0.52 13.79
C TYR A 83 42.28 -0.12 13.14
N ILE A 84 42.01 -0.56 11.91
CA ILE A 84 40.70 -0.27 11.23
C ILE A 84 39.51 -0.75 12.06
N GLN A 85 39.59 -1.94 12.63
CA GLN A 85 38.50 -2.50 13.48
C GLN A 85 38.34 -1.77 14.83
N SER A 86 39.43 -1.15 15.35
CA SER A 86 39.33 -0.30 16.55
C SER A 86 38.56 1.01 16.27
N VAL A 87 38.51 1.43 15.00
CA VAL A 87 37.82 2.65 14.57
C VAL A 87 36.40 2.34 14.00
N TYR A 88 36.28 1.22 13.32
CA TYR A 88 35.03 0.84 12.63
C TYR A 88 34.66 -0.61 12.92
N ALA A 89 33.40 -0.85 13.31
CA ALA A 89 32.85 -2.21 13.38
C ALA A 89 32.80 -2.85 11.98
N ALA A 90 32.86 -4.18 11.91
CA ALA A 90 32.79 -4.92 10.65
C ALA A 90 31.56 -4.55 9.81
N ASP A 91 30.41 -4.38 10.45
CA ASP A 91 29.17 -3.97 9.79
C ASP A 91 29.28 -2.59 9.15
N THR A 92 29.91 -1.62 9.82
CA THR A 92 30.14 -0.29 9.26
C THR A 92 31.05 -0.35 8.03
N ILE A 93 32.08 -1.19 8.06
CA ILE A 93 32.97 -1.40 6.90
C ILE A 93 32.21 -2.03 5.74
N MET A 94 31.36 -3.01 6.03
CA MET A 94 30.53 -3.65 5.01
C MET A 94 29.50 -2.71 4.42
N ASP A 95 28.87 -1.85 5.22
CA ASP A 95 27.97 -0.80 4.76
C ASP A 95 28.66 0.20 3.81
N MET A 96 29.87 0.61 4.16
CA MET A 96 30.69 1.49 3.29
C MET A 96 31.04 0.77 1.97
N PHE A 97 31.37 -0.51 2.05
CA PHE A 97 31.65 -1.32 0.86
C PHE A 97 30.43 -1.45 -0.05
N TYR A 98 29.29 -1.81 0.50
CA TYR A 98 28.04 -1.91 -0.27
C TYR A 98 27.65 -0.57 -0.91
N LYS A 99 27.72 0.53 -0.17
CA LYS A 99 27.45 1.88 -0.73
C LYS A 99 28.36 2.17 -1.93
N ASN A 100 29.63 1.81 -1.84
CA ASN A 100 30.60 2.00 -2.91
C ASN A 100 30.26 1.14 -4.14
N VAL A 101 29.96 -0.14 -3.95
CA VAL A 101 29.54 -1.07 -5.02
C VAL A 101 28.30 -0.54 -5.73
N LEU A 102 27.31 -0.09 -4.97
CA LEU A 102 26.06 0.43 -5.50
C LEU A 102 26.25 1.74 -6.27
N GLN A 103 27.07 2.65 -5.73
CA GLN A 103 27.40 3.91 -6.41
C GLN A 103 28.06 3.65 -7.76
N ARG A 104 28.98 2.69 -7.82
CA ARG A 104 29.63 2.28 -9.07
C ARG A 104 28.65 1.67 -10.07
N LYS A 105 27.82 0.72 -9.64
CA LYS A 105 26.78 0.12 -10.51
C LYS A 105 25.81 1.16 -11.04
N ALA A 106 25.45 2.14 -10.21
CA ALA A 106 24.60 3.25 -10.63
C ALA A 106 25.29 4.13 -11.67
N GLN A 107 26.57 4.47 -11.47
CA GLN A 107 27.35 5.25 -12.43
C GLN A 107 27.49 4.53 -13.78
N GLU A 108 27.79 3.23 -13.76
CA GLU A 108 27.89 2.41 -14.98
C GLU A 108 26.56 2.38 -15.75
N LYS A 109 25.44 2.14 -15.03
CA LYS A 109 24.12 2.14 -15.66
C LYS A 109 23.71 3.51 -16.20
N LEU A 110 24.03 4.60 -15.49
CA LEU A 110 23.82 5.97 -15.97
C LEU A 110 24.67 6.29 -17.20
N GLN A 111 25.93 5.83 -17.24
CA GLN A 111 26.79 6.00 -18.40
C GLN A 111 26.25 5.24 -19.61
N ASN A 112 25.78 4.00 -19.40
CA ASN A 112 25.12 3.22 -20.43
C ASN A 112 23.84 3.92 -20.93
N ALA A 113 23.02 4.43 -20.03
CA ALA A 113 21.84 5.21 -20.37
C ALA A 113 22.18 6.45 -21.20
N HIS A 114 23.24 7.18 -20.83
CA HIS A 114 23.72 8.34 -21.59
C HIS A 114 24.16 7.97 -22.99
N ASN A 115 24.95 6.90 -23.13
CA ASN A 115 25.43 6.41 -24.44
C ASN A 115 24.26 5.96 -25.33
N TYR A 116 23.23 5.31 -24.75
CA TYR A 116 22.03 4.90 -25.46
C TYR A 116 21.23 6.12 -25.95
N ILE A 117 21.00 7.11 -25.12
CA ILE A 117 20.30 8.35 -25.52
C ILE A 117 21.06 9.07 -26.64
N ALA A 118 22.38 9.12 -26.56
CA ALA A 118 23.23 9.74 -27.57
C ALA A 118 23.20 9.01 -28.94
N SER A 119 22.87 7.71 -28.94
CA SER A 119 22.79 6.88 -30.16
C SER A 119 21.42 6.88 -30.85
N GLN A 120 20.50 7.80 -30.51
CA GLN A 120 19.11 7.87 -31.03
C GLN A 120 18.28 6.59 -30.87
N SER A 121 18.34 5.99 -29.71
CA SER A 121 17.68 4.75 -29.37
C SER A 121 16.15 4.87 -29.29
N SER A 122 15.46 3.74 -29.44
CA SER A 122 13.99 3.68 -29.43
C SER A 122 13.41 3.89 -28.01
N ALA A 123 12.11 4.24 -27.94
CA ALA A 123 11.37 4.35 -26.65
C ALA A 123 11.46 3.05 -25.81
N ARG A 124 11.59 1.89 -26.46
CA ARG A 124 11.73 0.58 -25.82
C ARG A 124 13.06 0.43 -25.07
N ASP A 125 14.13 1.02 -25.58
CA ASP A 125 15.45 0.98 -24.95
C ASP A 125 15.49 1.87 -23.69
N LEU A 126 14.78 3.01 -23.71
CA LEU A 126 14.59 3.84 -22.53
C LEU A 126 13.80 3.12 -21.42
N GLU A 127 12.84 2.29 -21.78
CA GLU A 127 12.08 1.49 -20.84
C GLU A 127 12.96 0.41 -20.17
N LEU A 128 13.84 -0.24 -20.92
CA LEU A 128 14.82 -1.19 -20.38
C LEU A 128 15.77 -0.52 -19.39
N ILE A 129 16.30 0.65 -19.72
CA ILE A 129 17.17 1.43 -18.82
C ILE A 129 16.42 1.82 -17.54
N PHE A 130 15.17 2.25 -17.67
CA PHE A 130 14.34 2.61 -16.50
C PHE A 130 14.10 1.40 -15.59
N ASN A 131 13.81 0.24 -16.15
CA ASN A 131 13.65 -1.00 -15.42
C ASN A 131 14.95 -1.38 -14.69
N ASP A 132 16.09 -1.30 -15.36
CA ASP A 132 17.42 -1.53 -14.80
C ASP A 132 17.76 -0.61 -13.62
N LEU A 133 17.43 0.67 -13.72
CA LEU A 133 17.62 1.64 -12.63
C LEU A 133 16.65 1.36 -11.46
N THR A 134 15.45 0.88 -11.77
CA THR A 134 14.46 0.50 -10.75
C THR A 134 14.89 -0.76 -9.99
N GLU A 135 15.45 -1.76 -10.69
CA GLU A 135 16.04 -2.95 -10.05
C GLU A 135 17.25 -2.59 -9.18
N LEU A 136 18.09 -1.67 -9.65
CA LEU A 136 19.21 -1.18 -8.85
C LEU A 136 18.69 -0.48 -7.56
N SER A 137 17.66 0.36 -7.69
CA SER A 137 17.01 1.00 -6.52
C SER A 137 16.43 -0.02 -5.54
N ALA A 138 15.83 -1.11 -6.05
CA ALA A 138 15.31 -2.19 -5.21
C ALA A 138 16.43 -3.00 -4.53
N SER A 139 17.60 -3.15 -5.16
CA SER A 139 18.77 -3.81 -4.55
C SER A 139 19.46 -2.95 -3.48
N LEU A 140 19.15 -1.64 -3.42
CA LEU A 140 19.59 -0.74 -2.35
C LEU A 140 18.83 -0.95 -1.02
N ASP A 141 17.62 -1.53 -1.08
CA ASP A 141 16.84 -1.95 0.10
C ASP A 141 17.36 -3.30 0.65
N VAL A 142 18.67 -3.45 0.82
CA VAL A 142 19.20 -4.52 1.68
C VAL A 142 18.76 -4.19 3.09
N GLN A 143 17.66 -4.79 3.52
CA GLN A 143 17.23 -4.72 4.91
C GLN A 143 18.38 -5.26 5.76
N ALA A 144 19.03 -4.38 6.52
CA ALA A 144 19.87 -4.78 7.61
C ALA A 144 19.07 -5.78 8.45
N MET A 145 19.66 -6.93 8.78
CA MET A 145 19.07 -7.81 9.79
C MET A 145 19.02 -6.99 11.07
N ASN A 146 17.82 -6.55 11.46
CA ASN A 146 17.64 -5.85 12.71
C ASN A 146 17.98 -6.82 13.84
N GLU A 147 18.89 -6.45 14.72
CA GLU A 147 19.08 -7.20 15.95
C GLU A 147 17.77 -7.20 16.75
N VAL A 148 17.52 -8.28 17.46
CA VAL A 148 16.31 -8.41 18.29
C VAL A 148 16.21 -7.26 19.30
N SER A 149 17.34 -6.75 19.77
CA SER A 149 17.48 -5.56 20.63
C SER A 149 16.85 -4.30 20.01
N ASP A 150 17.15 -4.02 18.72
CA ASP A 150 16.61 -2.86 18.00
C ASP A 150 15.10 -3.01 17.77
N ILE A 151 14.65 -4.24 17.50
CA ILE A 151 13.23 -4.55 17.40
C ILE A 151 12.51 -4.29 18.72
N PHE A 152 13.12 -4.65 19.85
CA PHE A 152 12.55 -4.43 21.17
C PHE A 152 12.43 -2.95 21.54
N GLU A 153 13.43 -2.12 21.27
CA GLU A 153 13.35 -0.69 21.54
C GLU A 153 12.29 0.01 20.69
N ASN A 154 12.20 -0.34 19.41
CA ASN A 154 11.14 0.13 18.52
C ASN A 154 9.76 -0.34 19.00
N TYR A 155 9.65 -1.59 19.47
CA TYR A 155 8.40 -2.13 20.01
C TYR A 155 7.99 -1.42 21.31
N LYS A 156 8.91 -1.15 22.23
CA LYS A 156 8.63 -0.42 23.47
C LYS A 156 8.07 0.98 23.18
N ALA A 157 8.71 1.72 22.26
CA ALA A 157 8.26 3.05 21.86
C ALA A 157 6.84 2.99 21.24
N HIS A 158 6.60 2.01 20.37
CA HIS A 158 5.28 1.79 19.79
C HIS A 158 4.24 1.41 20.84
N TYR A 159 4.58 0.50 21.76
CA TYR A 159 3.70 0.06 22.84
C TYR A 159 3.34 1.20 23.79
N ALA A 160 4.30 2.03 24.19
CA ALA A 160 4.04 3.17 25.06
C ALA A 160 3.02 4.14 24.44
N LYS A 161 3.18 4.47 23.16
CA LYS A 161 2.24 5.32 22.41
C LYS A 161 0.85 4.69 22.29
N THR A 162 0.80 3.38 22.01
CA THR A 162 -0.46 2.64 21.90
C THR A 162 -1.18 2.54 23.24
N ALA A 163 -0.43 2.33 24.33
CA ALA A 163 -0.96 2.26 25.69
C ALA A 163 -1.54 3.60 26.14
N GLU A 164 -0.86 4.71 25.84
CA GLU A 164 -1.38 6.05 26.12
C GLU A 164 -2.71 6.30 25.38
N THR A 165 -2.78 5.95 24.11
CA THR A 165 -4.02 6.05 23.32
C THR A 165 -5.12 5.18 23.88
N ALA A 166 -4.82 3.93 24.28
CA ALA A 166 -5.79 3.02 24.88
C ALA A 166 -6.30 3.50 26.25
N ASN A 167 -5.44 4.11 27.07
CA ASN A 167 -5.86 4.70 28.34
C ASN A 167 -6.81 5.89 28.14
N ASN A 168 -6.55 6.73 27.14
CA ASN A 168 -7.45 7.83 26.77
C ASN A 168 -8.82 7.32 26.30
N GLU A 169 -8.86 6.18 25.58
CA GLU A 169 -10.09 5.52 25.18
C GLU A 169 -10.92 5.08 26.42
N LEU A 170 -10.25 4.41 27.37
CA LEU A 170 -10.91 3.95 28.59
C LEU A 170 -11.49 5.11 29.43
N LEU A 171 -10.81 6.26 29.44
CA LEU A 171 -11.23 7.44 30.20
C LEU A 171 -12.36 8.22 29.51
N ASN A 172 -12.38 8.27 28.19
CA ASN A 172 -13.28 9.14 27.43
C ASN A 172 -14.38 8.37 26.67
N GLY A 173 -14.39 7.03 26.69
CA GLY A 173 -15.37 6.21 25.98
C GLY A 173 -15.27 6.27 24.45
N GLN A 174 -14.17 6.83 23.91
CA GLN A 174 -13.96 6.92 22.47
C GLN A 174 -13.04 5.80 21.96
N PRO A 175 -13.19 5.36 20.69
CA PRO A 175 -12.35 4.28 20.15
C PRO A 175 -10.87 4.67 20.13
N SER A 176 -10.01 3.77 20.62
CA SER A 176 -8.56 3.91 20.49
C SER A 176 -8.15 3.73 19.04
N ILE A 177 -7.82 4.81 18.36
CA ILE A 177 -7.49 4.80 16.96
C ILE A 177 -5.97 4.80 16.79
N ILE A 178 -5.44 3.70 16.24
CA ILE A 178 -4.01 3.52 15.97
C ILE A 178 -3.68 3.93 14.52
N GLY A 179 -4.62 3.72 13.61
CA GLY A 179 -4.50 4.04 12.19
C GLY A 179 -5.30 5.27 11.77
N ILE A 180 -5.64 5.34 10.48
CA ILE A 180 -6.55 6.34 9.93
C ILE A 180 -7.98 5.95 10.31
N PRO A 181 -8.75 6.81 10.99
CA PRO A 181 -10.11 6.49 11.38
C PRO A 181 -11.04 6.48 10.17
N SER A 182 -12.04 5.60 10.23
CA SER A 182 -13.09 5.55 9.21
C SER A 182 -14.03 6.76 9.25
N GLY A 183 -14.13 7.42 10.40
CA GLY A 183 -15.15 8.42 10.69
C GLY A 183 -16.48 7.82 11.16
N ILE A 184 -16.50 6.52 11.45
CA ILE A 184 -17.64 5.77 11.97
C ILE A 184 -17.16 5.04 13.22
N ASP A 185 -17.55 5.53 14.40
CA ASP A 185 -17.02 5.05 15.68
C ASP A 185 -17.25 3.54 15.88
N SER A 186 -18.44 3.03 15.52
CA SER A 186 -18.75 1.60 15.63
C SER A 186 -17.82 0.71 14.78
N LEU A 187 -17.34 1.21 13.61
CA LEU A 187 -16.35 0.53 12.79
C LEU A 187 -14.94 0.67 13.38
N ASP A 188 -14.62 1.86 13.86
CA ASP A 188 -13.32 2.16 14.45
C ASP A 188 -13.09 1.41 15.77
N PHE A 189 -14.14 1.11 16.55
CA PHE A 189 -14.06 0.22 17.70
C PHE A 189 -13.58 -1.19 17.34
N ILE A 190 -13.99 -1.71 16.19
CA ILE A 190 -13.61 -3.06 15.71
C ILE A 190 -12.24 -3.03 15.07
N THR A 191 -11.98 -2.06 14.17
CA THR A 191 -10.76 -2.04 13.33
C THR A 191 -9.58 -1.35 13.99
N LYS A 192 -9.83 -0.43 14.92
CA LYS A 192 -8.85 0.51 15.49
C LYS A 192 -8.26 1.45 14.42
N GLY A 193 -9.02 1.72 13.35
CA GLY A 193 -8.59 2.47 12.19
C GLY A 193 -7.69 1.69 11.22
N PHE A 194 -7.37 2.30 10.09
CA PHE A 194 -6.57 1.70 9.01
C PHE A 194 -5.09 2.00 9.22
N LYS A 195 -4.31 0.96 9.54
CA LYS A 195 -2.90 1.12 9.95
C LYS A 195 -1.97 1.17 8.75
N PRO A 196 -0.82 1.86 8.88
CA PRO A 196 0.22 1.84 7.86
C PRO A 196 0.67 0.41 7.51
N SER A 197 0.95 0.16 6.24
CA SER A 197 1.37 -1.15 5.71
C SER A 197 0.28 -2.24 5.74
N GLU A 198 -0.94 -1.92 6.16
CA GLU A 198 -2.09 -2.83 6.08
C GLU A 198 -2.80 -2.70 4.73
N TYR A 199 -3.28 -3.84 4.26
CA TYR A 199 -4.07 -4.00 3.04
C TYR A 199 -5.51 -4.37 3.42
N THR A 200 -6.42 -3.41 3.23
CA THR A 200 -7.86 -3.57 3.47
C THR A 200 -8.59 -3.79 2.15
N ILE A 201 -9.42 -4.81 2.10
CA ILE A 201 -10.39 -5.01 1.01
C ILE A 201 -11.76 -4.47 1.44
N LEU A 202 -12.33 -3.62 0.60
CA LEU A 202 -13.70 -3.13 0.73
C LEU A 202 -14.54 -3.74 -0.39
N ALA A 203 -15.30 -4.78 -0.09
CA ALA A 203 -15.99 -5.58 -1.09
C ALA A 203 -17.51 -5.54 -0.96
N GLY A 204 -18.22 -5.53 -2.09
CA GLY A 204 -19.69 -5.54 -2.09
C GLY A 204 -20.27 -5.73 -3.48
N ARG A 205 -21.55 -6.08 -3.53
CA ARG A 205 -22.33 -6.12 -4.77
C ARG A 205 -22.60 -4.68 -5.27
N PRO A 206 -22.92 -4.49 -6.55
CA PRO A 206 -23.35 -3.21 -7.08
C PRO A 206 -24.49 -2.60 -6.25
N SER A 207 -24.48 -1.30 -6.08
CA SER A 207 -25.43 -0.49 -5.29
C SER A 207 -25.33 -0.63 -3.76
N MET A 208 -24.38 -1.44 -3.22
CA MET A 208 -24.12 -1.50 -1.77
C MET A 208 -23.31 -0.33 -1.26
N GLY A 209 -22.85 0.60 -2.10
CA GLY A 209 -22.13 1.79 -1.68
C GLY A 209 -20.65 1.57 -1.35
N LYS A 210 -19.94 0.66 -2.04
CA LYS A 210 -18.48 0.46 -1.87
C LYS A 210 -17.67 1.74 -2.02
N THR A 211 -17.79 2.40 -3.19
CA THR A 211 -17.11 3.67 -3.46
C THR A 211 -17.55 4.75 -2.48
N SER A 212 -18.82 4.73 -2.05
CA SER A 212 -19.33 5.64 -1.03
C SER A 212 -18.62 5.46 0.31
N ALA A 213 -18.51 4.22 0.80
CA ALA A 213 -17.78 3.92 2.05
C ALA A 213 -16.29 4.27 1.95
N ALA A 214 -15.66 4.00 0.80
CA ALA A 214 -14.26 4.42 0.57
C ALA A 214 -14.11 5.95 0.64
N LEU A 215 -15.02 6.71 0.03
CA LEU A 215 -15.01 8.16 0.05
C LEU A 215 -15.38 8.73 1.43
N ASP A 216 -16.18 8.05 2.25
CA ASP A 216 -16.40 8.44 3.65
C ASP A 216 -15.10 8.34 4.46
N ILE A 217 -14.32 7.26 4.26
CA ILE A 217 -12.99 7.10 4.87
C ILE A 217 -12.02 8.17 4.36
N VAL A 218 -12.04 8.47 3.05
CA VAL A 218 -11.23 9.55 2.45
C VAL A 218 -11.58 10.89 3.08
N ALA A 219 -12.86 11.23 3.21
CA ALA A 219 -13.30 12.46 3.85
C ALA A 219 -12.80 12.55 5.30
N SER A 220 -12.95 11.48 6.08
CA SER A 220 -12.43 11.38 7.44
C SER A 220 -10.91 11.61 7.52
N ALA A 221 -10.17 11.03 6.60
CA ALA A 221 -8.71 11.19 6.53
C ALA A 221 -8.30 12.62 6.11
N LEU A 222 -9.02 13.25 5.17
CA LEU A 222 -8.77 14.64 4.73
C LEU A 222 -9.02 15.65 5.86
N MET A 223 -10.05 15.42 6.68
CA MET A 223 -10.33 16.26 7.85
C MET A 223 -9.20 16.19 8.90
N ARG A 224 -8.34 15.16 8.83
CA ARG A 224 -7.18 14.95 9.71
C ARG A 224 -5.84 15.20 9.01
N ASP A 225 -5.85 15.99 7.93
CA ASP A 225 -4.68 16.41 7.16
C ASP A 225 -3.81 15.27 6.62
N LYS A 226 -4.41 14.09 6.38
CA LYS A 226 -3.72 12.94 5.78
C LYS A 226 -3.48 13.16 4.29
N SER A 227 -2.35 12.62 3.80
CA SER A 227 -2.00 12.62 2.38
C SER A 227 -2.63 11.41 1.69
N ILE A 228 -3.42 11.63 0.65
CA ILE A 228 -4.23 10.58 0.02
C ILE A 228 -3.96 10.54 -1.48
N LEU A 229 -3.76 9.32 -1.99
CA LEU A 229 -3.75 9.02 -3.42
C LEU A 229 -4.95 8.12 -3.76
N PHE A 230 -5.83 8.59 -4.61
CA PHE A 230 -6.97 7.83 -5.13
C PHE A 230 -6.68 7.39 -6.57
N LEU A 231 -6.58 6.10 -6.80
CA LEU A 231 -6.38 5.48 -8.11
C LEU A 231 -7.74 5.00 -8.62
N SER A 232 -8.31 5.75 -9.54
CA SER A 232 -9.62 5.45 -10.12
C SER A 232 -9.48 4.76 -11.46
N LEU A 233 -10.03 3.55 -11.56
CA LEU A 233 -10.07 2.77 -12.80
C LEU A 233 -11.46 2.81 -13.46
N GLU A 234 -12.53 3.07 -12.68
CA GLU A 234 -13.92 3.05 -13.15
C GLU A 234 -14.47 4.47 -13.37
N MET A 235 -14.17 5.38 -12.46
CA MET A 235 -14.81 6.70 -12.44
C MET A 235 -13.84 7.81 -12.81
N SER A 236 -14.34 8.86 -13.48
CA SER A 236 -13.55 10.07 -13.73
C SER A 236 -13.29 10.86 -12.44
N SER A 237 -12.22 11.67 -12.46
CA SER A 237 -11.88 12.56 -11.34
C SER A 237 -13.03 13.48 -10.95
N ASP A 238 -13.78 14.03 -11.93
CA ASP A 238 -14.93 14.90 -11.67
C ASP A 238 -16.05 14.16 -10.92
N GLN A 239 -16.31 12.91 -11.29
CA GLN A 239 -17.30 12.08 -10.61
C GLN A 239 -16.90 11.77 -9.15
N ILE A 240 -15.61 11.55 -8.90
CA ILE A 240 -15.09 11.33 -7.54
C ILE A 240 -15.26 12.59 -6.70
N ILE A 241 -14.87 13.76 -7.23
CA ILE A 241 -15.03 15.04 -6.54
C ILE A 241 -16.51 15.30 -6.23
N ALA A 242 -17.38 15.17 -7.23
CA ALA A 242 -18.82 15.39 -7.03
C ALA A 242 -19.42 14.49 -5.95
N ARG A 243 -18.93 13.25 -5.79
CA ARG A 243 -19.34 12.33 -4.72
C ARG A 243 -18.69 12.64 -3.37
N LEU A 244 -17.52 13.26 -3.37
CA LEU A 244 -16.80 13.60 -2.14
C LEU A 244 -17.35 14.87 -1.48
N LEU A 245 -17.79 15.88 -2.25
CA LEU A 245 -18.30 17.14 -1.71
C LEU A 245 -19.43 16.96 -0.69
N PRO A 246 -20.48 16.14 -0.94
CA PRO A 246 -21.52 15.90 0.04
C PRO A 246 -21.08 15.16 1.31
N LYS A 247 -19.87 14.60 1.31
CA LYS A 247 -19.30 13.95 2.50
C LYS A 247 -18.52 14.91 3.37
N LEU A 248 -18.02 15.98 2.78
CA LEU A 248 -17.35 17.09 3.47
C LEU A 248 -18.36 18.08 4.05
N ASP A 249 -19.44 18.36 3.32
CA ASP A 249 -20.57 19.14 3.79
C ASP A 249 -21.87 18.36 3.60
N ARG A 250 -22.44 17.84 4.68
CA ARG A 250 -23.65 17.00 4.70
C ARG A 250 -24.93 17.75 4.34
N GLN A 251 -24.88 19.07 4.18
CA GLN A 251 -26.00 19.87 3.64
C GLN A 251 -26.08 19.79 2.12
N LEU A 252 -25.02 19.31 1.46
CA LEU A 252 -25.01 19.01 0.04
C LEU A 252 -25.59 17.63 -0.23
N SER A 253 -26.17 17.46 -1.42
CA SER A 253 -26.61 16.17 -1.95
C SER A 253 -25.89 15.84 -3.25
N LEU A 254 -26.00 14.61 -3.73
CA LEU A 254 -25.50 14.24 -5.05
C LEU A 254 -26.18 15.05 -6.16
N ASP A 255 -27.46 15.37 -6.01
CA ASP A 255 -28.21 16.15 -6.98
C ASP A 255 -27.66 17.58 -7.08
N ASN A 256 -27.26 18.20 -5.96
CA ASN A 256 -26.63 19.52 -5.97
C ASN A 256 -25.27 19.49 -6.67
N THR A 257 -24.47 18.44 -6.48
CA THR A 257 -23.09 18.38 -6.98
C THR A 257 -22.97 17.82 -8.40
N PHE A 258 -23.84 16.88 -8.80
CA PHE A 258 -23.85 16.31 -10.14
C PHE A 258 -24.75 17.05 -11.12
N LEU A 259 -25.96 17.42 -10.68
CA LEU A 259 -26.99 17.97 -11.54
C LEU A 259 -27.12 19.50 -11.38
N ALA A 260 -26.31 20.08 -10.50
CA ALA A 260 -26.37 21.50 -10.15
C ALA A 260 -27.78 21.99 -9.77
N GLN A 261 -28.62 21.10 -9.20
CA GLN A 261 -29.93 21.47 -8.70
C GLN A 261 -29.79 22.47 -7.54
N ASP A 262 -30.69 23.45 -7.50
CA ASP A 262 -30.65 24.54 -6.51
C ASP A 262 -29.30 25.29 -6.45
N SER A 263 -28.62 25.41 -7.60
CA SER A 263 -27.25 25.95 -7.68
C SER A 263 -27.08 27.31 -6.97
N LEU A 264 -28.09 28.18 -7.03
CA LEU A 264 -28.06 29.50 -6.36
C LEU A 264 -28.01 29.38 -4.83
N ASN A 265 -28.65 28.37 -4.25
CA ASN A 265 -28.70 28.15 -2.79
C ASN A 265 -27.47 27.41 -2.24
N TYR A 266 -26.80 26.59 -3.07
CA TYR A 266 -25.71 25.72 -2.64
C TYR A 266 -24.33 26.11 -3.20
N GLN A 267 -24.25 27.14 -4.04
CA GLN A 267 -23.02 27.54 -4.72
C GLN A 267 -21.88 27.84 -3.73
N ASP A 268 -22.17 28.65 -2.70
CA ASP A 268 -21.16 29.00 -1.68
C ASP A 268 -20.66 27.77 -0.91
N LYS A 269 -21.55 26.82 -0.59
CA LYS A 269 -21.18 25.57 0.11
C LYS A 269 -20.29 24.70 -0.77
N ILE A 270 -20.62 24.57 -2.05
CA ILE A 270 -19.82 23.84 -3.03
C ILE A 270 -18.42 24.47 -3.14
N TYR A 271 -18.35 25.81 -3.27
CA TYR A 271 -17.07 26.51 -3.37
C TYR A 271 -16.23 26.37 -2.11
N ASN A 272 -16.83 26.50 -0.92
CA ASN A 272 -16.15 26.27 0.36
C ASN A 272 -15.59 24.85 0.47
N ALA A 273 -16.36 23.84 0.09
CA ALA A 273 -15.91 22.44 0.09
C ALA A 273 -14.79 22.20 -0.93
N VAL A 274 -14.84 22.84 -2.11
CA VAL A 274 -13.77 22.79 -3.11
C VAL A 274 -12.50 23.47 -2.61
N ASP A 275 -12.63 24.65 -1.98
CA ASP A 275 -11.47 25.37 -1.43
C ASP A 275 -10.84 24.61 -0.25
N PHE A 276 -11.65 23.94 0.56
CA PHE A 276 -11.16 22.99 1.55
C PHE A 276 -10.32 21.88 0.89
N LEU A 277 -10.82 21.25 -0.19
CA LEU A 277 -10.08 20.21 -0.91
C LEU A 277 -8.76 20.71 -1.51
N LYS A 278 -8.74 21.94 -2.07
CA LYS A 278 -7.50 22.56 -2.59
C LYS A 278 -6.43 22.73 -1.52
N SER A 279 -6.83 22.93 -0.26
CA SER A 279 -5.91 23.06 0.87
C SER A 279 -5.31 21.73 1.33
N LYS A 280 -5.84 20.58 0.86
CA LYS A 280 -5.47 19.25 1.31
C LYS A 280 -4.53 18.54 0.34
N ARG A 281 -3.77 17.58 0.86
CA ARG A 281 -2.90 16.70 0.07
C ARG A 281 -3.73 15.53 -0.49
N PHE A 282 -4.62 15.84 -1.41
CA PHE A 282 -5.50 14.87 -2.07
C PHE A 282 -5.18 14.81 -3.57
N TYR A 283 -4.86 13.64 -4.04
CA TYR A 283 -4.47 13.38 -5.43
C TYR A 283 -5.35 12.29 -6.01
N ILE A 284 -5.87 12.53 -7.21
CA ILE A 284 -6.67 11.57 -7.97
C ILE A 284 -5.92 11.30 -9.26
N GLU A 285 -5.60 10.03 -9.48
CA GLU A 285 -5.12 9.57 -10.78
C GLU A 285 -6.26 8.84 -11.49
N ASP A 286 -6.68 9.42 -12.60
CA ASP A 286 -7.83 8.98 -13.38
C ASP A 286 -7.38 8.14 -14.57
N PHE A 287 -7.58 6.84 -14.44
CA PHE A 287 -7.30 5.86 -15.49
C PHE A 287 -8.53 5.43 -16.27
N SER A 288 -9.72 6.01 -15.99
CA SER A 288 -10.99 5.61 -16.61
C SER A 288 -11.00 5.75 -18.16
N LYS A 289 -10.11 6.57 -18.69
CA LYS A 289 -9.94 6.78 -20.14
C LYS A 289 -9.00 5.78 -20.80
N LYS A 290 -8.28 4.98 -20.05
CA LYS A 290 -7.38 3.94 -20.57
C LYS A 290 -8.18 2.66 -20.81
N SER A 291 -7.89 1.97 -21.93
CA SER A 291 -8.53 0.70 -22.27
C SER A 291 -8.09 -0.45 -21.38
N SER A 292 -6.88 -0.38 -20.84
CA SER A 292 -6.33 -1.35 -19.89
C SER A 292 -5.34 -0.68 -18.96
N MET A 293 -5.16 -1.25 -17.77
CA MET A 293 -4.25 -0.76 -16.75
C MET A 293 -3.54 -1.92 -16.08
N THR A 294 -2.22 -1.85 -16.03
CA THR A 294 -1.41 -2.84 -15.33
C THR A 294 -1.02 -2.36 -13.94
N LEU A 295 -0.74 -3.30 -13.03
CA LEU A 295 -0.28 -2.93 -11.70
C LEU A 295 1.08 -2.20 -11.74
N THR A 296 1.94 -2.51 -12.73
CA THR A 296 3.23 -1.81 -12.92
C THR A 296 3.03 -0.32 -13.23
N GLU A 297 2.03 0.06 -13.98
CA GLU A 297 1.71 1.48 -14.21
C GLU A 297 1.23 2.16 -12.92
N CYS A 298 0.40 1.47 -12.11
CA CYS A 298 0.03 1.95 -10.76
C CYS A 298 1.26 2.13 -9.88
N GLU A 299 2.20 1.18 -9.87
CA GLU A 299 3.44 1.23 -9.10
C GLU A 299 4.32 2.43 -9.51
N LYS A 300 4.44 2.71 -10.81
CA LYS A 300 5.15 3.89 -11.33
C LYS A 300 4.53 5.18 -10.79
N THR A 301 3.21 5.30 -10.87
CA THR A 301 2.46 6.46 -10.36
C THR A 301 2.67 6.62 -8.85
N ILE A 302 2.48 5.56 -8.06
CA ILE A 302 2.66 5.58 -6.62
C ILE A 302 4.10 6.00 -6.24
N THR A 303 5.10 5.46 -6.93
CA THR A 303 6.51 5.79 -6.68
C THR A 303 6.79 7.26 -6.98
N MET A 304 6.26 7.79 -8.08
CA MET A 304 6.38 9.19 -8.46
C MET A 304 5.73 10.11 -7.42
N PHE A 305 4.51 9.79 -6.97
CA PHE A 305 3.79 10.57 -5.96
C PHE A 305 4.49 10.52 -4.60
N SER A 306 4.94 9.36 -4.16
CA SER A 306 5.66 9.21 -2.88
C SER A 306 6.93 10.07 -2.83
N LYS A 307 7.65 10.17 -3.96
CA LYS A 307 8.85 11.02 -4.07
C LYS A 307 8.49 12.51 -4.09
N LYS A 308 7.45 12.89 -4.84
CA LYS A 308 7.04 14.29 -5.03
C LYS A 308 6.47 14.89 -3.75
N PHE A 309 5.71 14.14 -2.97
CA PHE A 309 4.89 14.63 -1.85
C PHE A 309 5.36 14.18 -0.47
N LYS A 310 6.57 13.65 -0.35
CA LYS A 310 7.19 13.20 0.92
C LYS A 310 6.35 12.15 1.67
N GLY A 311 5.75 11.22 0.94
CA GLY A 311 4.97 10.12 1.48
C GLY A 311 3.46 10.26 1.25
N ILE A 312 2.76 9.15 1.40
CA ILE A 312 1.32 9.00 1.27
C ILE A 312 0.84 8.22 2.48
N ASP A 313 -0.21 8.73 3.15
CA ASP A 313 -0.79 8.06 4.31
C ASP A 313 -1.82 6.99 3.89
N LEU A 314 -2.62 7.29 2.86
CA LEU A 314 -3.69 6.41 2.37
C LEU A 314 -3.65 6.29 0.85
N ILE A 315 -3.73 5.06 0.35
CA ILE A 315 -3.93 4.76 -1.07
C ILE A 315 -5.25 4.02 -1.24
N VAL A 316 -6.11 4.54 -2.12
CA VAL A 316 -7.38 3.90 -2.49
C VAL A 316 -7.31 3.45 -3.94
N LEU A 317 -7.70 2.21 -4.22
CA LEU A 317 -7.78 1.62 -5.56
C LEU A 317 -9.22 1.19 -5.87
N ASP A 318 -9.86 1.82 -6.85
CA ASP A 318 -11.24 1.51 -7.27
C ASP A 318 -11.27 1.06 -8.74
N TYR A 319 -11.35 -0.24 -9.05
CA TYR A 319 -11.37 -1.46 -8.27
C TYR A 319 -10.44 -2.53 -8.87
N ILE A 320 -10.03 -3.51 -8.06
CA ILE A 320 -8.96 -4.47 -8.38
C ILE A 320 -9.18 -5.30 -9.65
N GLN A 321 -10.43 -5.68 -9.97
CA GLN A 321 -10.73 -6.52 -11.12
C GLN A 321 -10.59 -5.81 -12.48
N MET A 322 -10.32 -4.49 -12.49
CA MET A 322 -9.98 -3.74 -13.71
C MET A 322 -8.48 -3.76 -14.03
N LEU A 323 -7.65 -4.26 -13.10
CA LEU A 323 -6.23 -4.41 -13.37
C LEU A 323 -5.95 -5.66 -14.20
N GLU A 324 -5.10 -5.50 -15.21
CA GLU A 324 -4.60 -6.60 -16.01
C GLU A 324 -3.32 -7.19 -15.42
N GLY A 325 -3.21 -8.51 -15.43
CA GLY A 325 -1.98 -9.22 -15.09
C GLY A 325 -0.95 -9.14 -16.22
N GLU A 326 0.33 -9.17 -15.88
CA GLU A 326 1.44 -9.03 -16.85
C GLU A 326 1.94 -10.38 -17.40
N GLY A 327 1.39 -11.51 -16.94
CA GLY A 327 1.79 -12.86 -17.34
C GLY A 327 1.03 -13.38 -18.57
N LYS A 328 1.72 -14.12 -19.44
CA LYS A 328 1.08 -14.85 -20.55
C LYS A 328 0.20 -15.97 -20.00
N SER A 329 -1.09 -15.95 -20.36
CA SER A 329 -2.04 -17.11 -20.31
C SER A 329 -2.27 -17.78 -18.94
N PHE A 330 -2.55 -17.02 -17.89
CA PHE A 330 -3.18 -17.56 -16.69
C PHE A 330 -4.64 -17.14 -16.64
N GLY A 331 -5.54 -18.03 -16.20
CA GLY A 331 -6.96 -17.70 -16.02
C GLY A 331 -7.16 -16.55 -15.03
N GLU A 332 -8.32 -15.89 -15.06
CA GLU A 332 -8.66 -14.73 -14.20
C GLU A 332 -8.28 -14.91 -12.71
N ASN A 333 -8.39 -16.14 -12.19
CA ASN A 333 -8.06 -16.45 -10.80
C ASN A 333 -6.56 -16.27 -10.49
N SER A 334 -5.69 -16.65 -11.42
CA SER A 334 -4.25 -16.53 -11.27
C SER A 334 -3.78 -15.09 -11.34
N GLN A 335 -4.40 -14.29 -12.21
CA GLN A 335 -4.09 -12.85 -12.33
C GLN A 335 -4.47 -12.08 -11.07
N THR A 336 -5.68 -12.32 -10.53
CA THR A 336 -6.13 -11.68 -9.29
C THR A 336 -5.22 -12.05 -8.12
N SER A 337 -4.74 -13.29 -8.07
CA SER A 337 -3.81 -13.76 -7.02
C SER A 337 -2.46 -13.04 -7.09
N GLU A 338 -1.89 -12.90 -8.29
CA GLU A 338 -0.64 -12.16 -8.49
C GLU A 338 -0.79 -10.69 -8.10
N ILE A 339 -1.87 -10.04 -8.55
CA ILE A 339 -2.16 -8.63 -8.25
C ILE A 339 -2.30 -8.43 -6.74
N SER A 340 -3.05 -9.30 -6.05
CA SER A 340 -3.25 -9.23 -4.59
C SER A 340 -1.92 -9.30 -3.83
N ALA A 341 -1.10 -10.30 -4.14
CA ALA A 341 0.21 -10.47 -3.51
C ALA A 341 1.15 -9.27 -3.78
N ARG A 342 1.09 -8.67 -4.98
CA ARG A 342 1.86 -7.46 -5.30
C ARG A 342 1.36 -6.25 -4.52
N ILE A 343 0.04 -6.04 -4.41
CA ILE A 343 -0.56 -4.96 -3.60
C ILE A 343 -0.11 -5.09 -2.14
N LYS A 344 -0.11 -6.31 -1.58
CA LYS A 344 0.38 -6.53 -0.21
C LYS A 344 1.85 -6.13 -0.04
N ARG A 345 2.70 -6.43 -1.02
CA ARG A 345 4.10 -5.98 -1.02
C ARG A 345 4.23 -4.47 -1.13
N LEU A 346 3.40 -3.83 -1.97
CA LEU A 346 3.36 -2.39 -2.11
C LEU A 346 2.91 -1.68 -0.84
N ALA A 347 1.90 -2.20 -0.13
CA ALA A 347 1.47 -1.66 1.15
C ALA A 347 2.62 -1.61 2.17
N LYS A 348 3.41 -2.69 2.24
CA LYS A 348 4.62 -2.73 3.07
C LYS A 348 5.71 -1.76 2.61
N LYS A 349 5.94 -1.65 1.30
CA LYS A 349 6.98 -0.80 0.70
C LYS A 349 6.65 0.69 0.86
N THR A 350 5.41 1.09 0.64
CA THR A 350 4.97 2.48 0.72
C THR A 350 4.76 2.95 2.15
N LYS A 351 4.60 2.03 3.11
CA LYS A 351 4.19 2.29 4.49
C LYS A 351 2.86 3.07 4.58
N ALA A 352 2.07 3.08 3.51
CA ALA A 352 0.73 3.64 3.45
C ALA A 352 -0.31 2.61 3.90
N SER A 353 -1.46 3.07 4.36
CA SER A 353 -2.67 2.24 4.46
C SER A 353 -3.27 2.06 3.08
N TRP A 354 -3.69 0.86 2.73
CA TRP A 354 -4.31 0.58 1.44
C TRP A 354 -5.75 0.15 1.59
N ILE A 355 -6.65 0.78 0.83
CA ILE A 355 -8.04 0.37 0.69
C ILE A 355 -8.27 0.02 -0.78
N VAL A 356 -8.58 -1.24 -1.03
CA VAL A 356 -8.78 -1.77 -2.38
C VAL A 356 -10.22 -2.24 -2.51
N LEU A 357 -10.93 -1.65 -3.45
CA LEU A 357 -12.31 -2.02 -3.72
C LEU A 357 -12.35 -3.32 -4.53
N SER A 358 -13.34 -4.15 -4.22
CA SER A 358 -13.53 -5.44 -4.89
C SER A 358 -15.01 -5.75 -5.10
N GLN A 359 -15.33 -6.42 -6.20
CA GLN A 359 -16.69 -6.88 -6.47
C GLN A 359 -16.89 -8.31 -5.96
N LEU A 360 -18.05 -8.56 -5.36
CA LEU A 360 -18.43 -9.89 -4.88
C LEU A 360 -19.06 -10.75 -5.98
N ASN A 361 -18.97 -12.07 -5.79
CA ASN A 361 -19.60 -13.06 -6.66
C ASN A 361 -21.13 -12.90 -6.67
N ARG A 362 -21.75 -13.16 -7.82
CA ARG A 362 -23.22 -13.12 -7.98
C ARG A 362 -23.93 -14.23 -7.20
N ALA A 363 -23.25 -15.34 -6.89
CA ALA A 363 -23.83 -16.45 -6.15
C ALA A 363 -24.38 -16.05 -4.76
N LEU A 364 -23.86 -14.96 -4.16
CA LEU A 364 -24.41 -14.36 -2.95
C LEU A 364 -25.91 -14.04 -3.06
N GLU A 365 -26.38 -13.61 -4.23
CA GLU A 365 -27.78 -13.17 -4.43
C GLU A 365 -28.79 -14.33 -4.41
N THR A 366 -28.32 -15.58 -4.49
CA THR A 366 -29.17 -16.78 -4.43
C THR A 366 -29.40 -17.29 -3.01
N ARG A 367 -28.64 -16.80 -2.02
CA ARG A 367 -28.80 -17.20 -0.61
C ARG A 367 -30.01 -16.51 0.03
N ASN A 368 -30.55 -17.13 1.06
CA ASN A 368 -31.60 -16.52 1.90
C ASN A 368 -31.04 -15.32 2.65
N ASP A 369 -29.96 -15.51 3.41
CA ASP A 369 -29.20 -14.41 3.99
C ASP A 369 -28.19 -13.87 2.99
N LYS A 370 -28.39 -12.63 2.59
CA LYS A 370 -27.57 -11.93 1.61
C LYS A 370 -26.41 -11.13 2.23
N ARG A 371 -26.14 -11.31 3.54
CA ARG A 371 -24.97 -10.73 4.18
C ARG A 371 -23.70 -11.38 3.62
N PRO A 372 -22.76 -10.57 3.15
CA PRO A 372 -21.52 -11.08 2.57
C PRO A 372 -20.60 -11.77 3.57
N MET A 373 -19.85 -12.75 3.10
CA MET A 373 -18.78 -13.45 3.80
C MET A 373 -17.48 -13.42 2.98
N ALA A 374 -16.35 -13.73 3.60
CA ALA A 374 -15.05 -13.74 2.91
C ALA A 374 -15.03 -14.69 1.69
N SER A 375 -15.74 -15.82 1.76
CA SER A 375 -15.89 -16.75 0.63
C SER A 375 -16.63 -16.19 -0.58
N ASP A 376 -17.33 -15.07 -0.45
CA ASP A 376 -18.05 -14.41 -1.56
C ASP A 376 -17.16 -13.49 -2.40
N LEU A 377 -15.91 -13.26 -1.99
CA LEU A 377 -14.94 -12.57 -2.82
C LEU A 377 -14.74 -13.33 -4.13
N ARG A 378 -14.87 -12.66 -5.27
CA ARG A 378 -14.64 -13.28 -6.58
C ARG A 378 -13.16 -13.67 -6.70
N ASN A 379 -12.87 -14.92 -7.06
CA ASN A 379 -11.53 -15.49 -7.16
C ASN A 379 -10.76 -15.51 -5.81
N SER A 380 -11.41 -15.94 -4.76
CA SER A 380 -11.35 -15.48 -3.38
C SER A 380 -10.17 -15.95 -2.52
N GLY A 381 -9.54 -17.08 -2.79
CA GLY A 381 -8.57 -17.65 -1.85
C GLY A 381 -7.39 -16.72 -1.55
N SER A 382 -6.83 -16.09 -2.57
CA SER A 382 -5.67 -15.20 -2.43
C SER A 382 -6.03 -13.84 -1.85
N LEU A 383 -7.14 -13.23 -2.30
CA LEU A 383 -7.61 -11.96 -1.74
C LEU A 383 -7.90 -12.07 -0.25
N GLU A 384 -8.55 -13.18 0.14
CA GLU A 384 -8.82 -13.44 1.55
C GLU A 384 -7.52 -13.67 2.34
N GLN A 385 -6.54 -14.40 1.78
CA GLN A 385 -5.28 -14.68 2.47
C GLN A 385 -4.43 -13.41 2.67
N ASP A 386 -4.29 -12.59 1.64
CA ASP A 386 -3.38 -11.45 1.60
C ASP A 386 -3.90 -10.24 2.39
N ALA A 387 -5.22 -10.01 2.39
CA ALA A 387 -5.83 -8.88 3.09
C ALA A 387 -5.65 -8.99 4.61
N ASP A 388 -5.34 -7.86 5.25
CA ASP A 388 -5.33 -7.76 6.71
C ASP A 388 -6.73 -7.51 7.27
N ILE A 389 -7.53 -6.71 6.57
CA ILE A 389 -8.92 -6.40 6.91
C ILE A 389 -9.80 -6.63 5.68
N ILE A 390 -11.00 -7.19 5.87
CA ILE A 390 -12.02 -7.30 4.82
C ILE A 390 -13.32 -6.70 5.36
N LEU A 391 -13.82 -5.70 4.64
CA LEU A 391 -15.04 -4.96 4.95
C LEU A 391 -16.10 -5.20 3.90
N PHE A 392 -17.34 -5.39 4.34
CA PHE A 392 -18.49 -5.54 3.47
C PHE A 392 -19.56 -4.51 3.84
N PRO A 393 -19.73 -3.45 3.05
CA PRO A 393 -20.91 -2.60 3.16
C PRO A 393 -22.13 -3.38 2.71
N PHE A 394 -23.19 -3.37 3.54
CA PHE A 394 -24.42 -4.10 3.31
C PHE A 394 -25.63 -3.21 3.59
N ARG A 395 -26.59 -3.21 2.65
CA ARG A 395 -27.84 -2.46 2.72
C ARG A 395 -28.97 -3.40 2.33
N GLU A 396 -29.75 -3.84 3.33
CA GLU A 396 -30.87 -4.76 3.11
C GLU A 396 -31.96 -4.13 2.24
N THR A 397 -32.19 -2.83 2.38
CA THR A 397 -33.14 -2.03 1.62
C THR A 397 -32.95 -2.16 0.10
N VAL A 398 -31.73 -2.31 -0.39
CA VAL A 398 -31.45 -2.52 -1.82
C VAL A 398 -32.06 -3.82 -2.32
N TYR A 399 -32.04 -4.88 -1.55
CA TYR A 399 -32.67 -6.15 -1.90
C TYR A 399 -34.18 -6.09 -1.79
N LEU A 400 -34.69 -5.41 -0.76
CA LEU A 400 -36.13 -5.17 -0.60
C LEU A 400 -36.70 -4.36 -1.78
N GLU A 401 -36.04 -3.29 -2.17
CA GLU A 401 -36.42 -2.50 -3.35
C GLU A 401 -36.46 -3.34 -4.64
N ARG A 402 -35.44 -4.18 -4.86
CA ARG A 402 -35.41 -5.08 -6.03
C ARG A 402 -36.57 -6.07 -6.00
N SER A 403 -36.83 -6.67 -4.84
CA SER A 403 -37.94 -7.61 -4.66
C SER A 403 -39.31 -6.95 -4.89
N LEU A 404 -39.54 -5.75 -4.33
CA LEU A 404 -40.78 -5.01 -4.54
C LEU A 404 -40.95 -4.61 -5.99
N LYS A 405 -39.93 -4.15 -6.69
CA LYS A 405 -39.95 -3.84 -8.13
C LYS A 405 -40.27 -5.06 -8.97
N GLU A 406 -39.70 -6.21 -8.65
CA GLU A 406 -40.02 -7.47 -9.37
C GLU A 406 -41.45 -7.92 -9.09
N GLN A 407 -41.94 -7.80 -7.86
CA GLN A 407 -43.34 -8.13 -7.54
C GLN A 407 -44.33 -7.19 -8.25
N LEU A 408 -44.01 -5.87 -8.28
CA LEU A 408 -44.84 -4.87 -8.96
C LEU A 408 -44.87 -5.10 -10.48
N SER A 409 -43.75 -5.52 -11.09
CA SER A 409 -43.70 -5.86 -12.50
C SER A 409 -44.60 -7.06 -12.87
N LYS A 410 -44.80 -8.00 -11.94
CA LYS A 410 -45.70 -9.16 -12.08
C LYS A 410 -47.17 -8.84 -11.79
N LYS A 411 -47.41 -7.82 -10.94
CA LYS A 411 -48.74 -7.37 -10.50
C LYS A 411 -48.79 -5.84 -10.51
N PRO A 412 -48.90 -5.17 -11.67
CA PRO A 412 -48.82 -3.71 -11.78
C PRO A 412 -49.89 -2.95 -10.99
N ASP A 413 -51.06 -3.53 -10.85
CA ASP A 413 -52.20 -2.90 -10.16
C ASP A 413 -52.21 -3.10 -8.62
N ASN A 414 -51.14 -3.64 -8.06
CA ASN A 414 -51.09 -3.86 -6.64
C ASN A 414 -50.60 -2.57 -5.93
N HIS A 415 -51.57 -1.74 -5.52
CA HIS A 415 -51.31 -0.46 -4.84
C HIS A 415 -50.50 -0.63 -3.56
N ALA A 416 -50.72 -1.69 -2.76
CA ALA A 416 -49.97 -1.92 -1.52
C ALA A 416 -48.46 -2.13 -1.77
N ILE A 417 -48.08 -2.81 -2.85
CA ILE A 417 -46.68 -2.99 -3.23
C ILE A 417 -46.11 -1.66 -3.76
N ALA A 418 -46.89 -0.88 -4.53
CA ALA A 418 -46.49 0.42 -5.00
C ALA A 418 -46.25 1.40 -3.86
N ASP A 419 -47.18 1.47 -2.90
CA ASP A 419 -47.06 2.32 -1.71
C ASP A 419 -45.85 1.93 -0.84
N ALA A 420 -45.61 0.64 -0.61
CA ALA A 420 -44.44 0.15 0.11
C ALA A 420 -43.13 0.53 -0.62
N LEU A 421 -43.09 0.43 -1.93
CA LEU A 421 -41.92 0.84 -2.71
C LEU A 421 -41.69 2.36 -2.61
N VAL A 422 -42.75 3.17 -2.73
CA VAL A 422 -42.66 4.63 -2.57
C VAL A 422 -42.15 4.98 -1.16
N ALA A 423 -42.70 4.41 -0.12
CA ALA A 423 -42.27 4.64 1.25
C ALA A 423 -40.79 4.28 1.45
N LEU A 424 -40.35 3.14 0.89
CA LEU A 424 -38.95 2.71 0.98
C LEU A 424 -37.98 3.61 0.21
N THR A 425 -38.40 4.08 -1.00
CA THR A 425 -37.52 4.91 -1.85
C THR A 425 -37.49 6.38 -1.44
N SER A 426 -38.54 6.89 -0.78
CA SER A 426 -38.60 8.27 -0.29
C SER A 426 -37.83 8.46 1.04
N ALA A 427 -37.45 7.40 1.72
CA ALA A 427 -36.66 7.48 2.94
C ALA A 427 -35.27 8.07 2.64
N THR A 428 -34.92 9.16 3.33
CA THR A 428 -33.61 9.82 3.20
C THR A 428 -32.51 9.08 3.98
N ILE A 429 -32.90 8.34 5.02
CA ILE A 429 -32.02 7.57 5.90
C ILE A 429 -32.51 6.12 5.94
N GLU A 430 -31.60 5.18 5.86
CA GLU A 430 -31.87 3.77 6.00
C GLU A 430 -30.84 3.07 6.90
N ASN A 431 -31.26 2.00 7.57
CA ASN A 431 -30.34 1.17 8.33
C ASN A 431 -29.42 0.42 7.37
N ALA A 432 -28.15 0.36 7.75
CA ALA A 432 -27.11 -0.30 6.99
C ALA A 432 -26.08 -0.95 7.93
N GLU A 433 -25.22 -1.77 7.36
CA GLU A 433 -24.19 -2.49 8.09
C GLU A 433 -22.85 -2.33 7.38
N ILE A 434 -21.74 -2.25 8.13
CA ILE A 434 -20.41 -2.52 7.61
C ILE A 434 -19.88 -3.75 8.34
N ILE A 435 -19.86 -4.88 7.65
CA ILE A 435 -19.45 -6.16 8.22
C ILE A 435 -17.93 -6.29 8.11
N VAL A 436 -17.26 -6.49 9.24
CA VAL A 436 -15.83 -6.82 9.32
C VAL A 436 -15.69 -8.33 9.24
N GLY A 437 -15.52 -8.86 8.03
CA GLY A 437 -15.45 -10.31 7.78
C GLY A 437 -14.07 -10.90 8.06
N LYS A 438 -13.02 -10.08 8.08
CA LYS A 438 -11.66 -10.44 8.49
C LYS A 438 -10.99 -9.25 9.14
N ASN A 439 -10.26 -9.50 10.22
CA ASN A 439 -9.34 -8.56 10.84
C ASN A 439 -8.16 -9.33 11.46
N ARG A 440 -6.99 -9.26 10.80
CA ARG A 440 -5.80 -10.04 11.20
C ARG A 440 -5.28 -9.64 12.59
N ASN A 441 -5.45 -8.37 12.95
CA ASN A 441 -4.88 -7.78 14.16
C ASN A 441 -5.95 -7.35 15.17
N GLY A 442 -7.19 -7.86 15.05
CA GLY A 442 -8.29 -7.47 15.92
C GLY A 442 -9.52 -8.36 15.78
N ALA A 443 -10.63 -7.88 16.31
CA ALA A 443 -11.91 -8.58 16.28
C ALA A 443 -12.57 -8.50 14.89
N ILE A 444 -13.43 -9.47 14.60
CA ILE A 444 -14.44 -9.41 13.54
C ILE A 444 -15.78 -9.01 14.15
N GLY A 445 -16.71 -8.50 13.35
CA GLY A 445 -18.02 -8.12 13.84
C GLY A 445 -18.78 -7.27 12.84
N THR A 446 -19.88 -6.68 13.26
CA THR A 446 -20.71 -5.83 12.42
C THR A 446 -20.84 -4.45 13.07
N ALA A 447 -20.45 -3.42 12.34
CA ALA A 447 -20.74 -2.04 12.69
C ALA A 447 -22.11 -1.68 12.14
N ASN A 448 -23.08 -1.48 13.02
CA ASN A 448 -24.40 -0.96 12.66
C ASN A 448 -24.30 0.53 12.38
N VAL A 449 -24.82 0.96 11.25
CA VAL A 449 -24.72 2.32 10.72
C VAL A 449 -26.01 2.73 10.04
N GLN A 450 -26.11 3.98 9.67
CA GLN A 450 -27.13 4.48 8.76
C GLN A 450 -26.53 4.86 7.40
N PHE A 451 -27.32 4.73 6.36
CA PHE A 451 -26.95 5.24 5.05
C PHE A 451 -27.83 6.42 4.68
N HIS A 452 -27.21 7.58 4.54
CA HIS A 452 -27.88 8.80 4.10
C HIS A 452 -27.88 8.86 2.56
N ARG A 453 -29.04 8.66 1.96
CA ARG A 453 -29.22 8.55 0.51
C ARG A 453 -28.81 9.82 -0.26
N PRO A 454 -29.23 11.04 0.17
CA PRO A 454 -28.91 12.26 -0.57
C PRO A 454 -27.40 12.49 -0.75
N SER A 455 -26.59 12.24 0.30
CA SER A 455 -25.12 12.34 0.22
C SER A 455 -24.43 11.04 -0.14
N ALA A 456 -25.19 9.94 -0.29
CA ALA A 456 -24.71 8.58 -0.45
C ALA A 456 -23.62 8.22 0.58
N SER A 457 -23.85 8.47 1.86
CA SER A 457 -22.85 8.33 2.93
C SER A 457 -23.26 7.36 4.00
N TYR A 458 -22.31 6.59 4.50
CA TYR A 458 -22.43 5.84 5.73
C TYR A 458 -22.16 6.76 6.91
N VAL A 459 -23.06 6.77 7.88
CA VAL A 459 -22.99 7.65 9.06
C VAL A 459 -23.27 6.85 10.32
N PRO A 460 -22.77 7.30 11.51
CA PRO A 460 -23.16 6.72 12.78
C PRO A 460 -24.69 6.77 12.99
N ILE A 461 -25.20 5.82 13.76
CA ILE A 461 -26.63 5.85 14.18
C ILE A 461 -26.87 7.11 15.02
N GLY A 462 -27.98 7.82 14.72
CA GLY A 462 -28.31 9.06 15.44
C GLY A 462 -27.60 10.32 14.96
N TYR A 463 -26.68 10.22 13.99
CA TYR A 463 -25.87 11.36 13.50
C TYR A 463 -26.69 12.61 13.16
N PHE A 464 -27.83 12.46 12.49
CA PHE A 464 -28.69 13.59 12.13
C PHE A 464 -29.58 14.09 13.27
N GLU A 465 -29.83 13.28 14.28
CA GLU A 465 -30.55 13.69 15.50
C GLU A 465 -29.65 14.57 16.38
N GLU A 466 -28.38 14.20 16.51
CA GLU A 466 -27.37 15.00 17.22
C GLU A 466 -27.15 16.37 16.55
N ILE A 467 -27.07 16.42 15.21
CA ILE A 467 -26.95 17.70 14.49
C ILE A 467 -28.20 18.57 14.72
N LYS A 468 -29.41 18.02 14.66
CA LYS A 468 -30.62 18.80 14.93
C LYS A 468 -30.61 19.41 16.34
N ASN A 469 -30.16 18.66 17.34
CA ASN A 469 -30.10 19.13 18.71
C ASN A 469 -29.05 20.23 18.91
N GLN A 470 -27.92 20.19 18.19
CA GLN A 470 -26.89 21.24 18.22
C GLN A 470 -27.34 22.58 17.61
N PHE A 471 -28.37 22.61 16.77
CA PHE A 471 -28.92 23.81 16.16
C PHE A 471 -30.19 24.33 16.86
N LEU A 472 -30.66 23.63 17.90
CA LEU A 472 -31.84 24.02 18.70
C LEU A 472 -31.46 24.64 20.07
N ASP A 473 -30.19 24.56 20.44
CA ASP A 473 -29.55 25.27 21.56
C ASP A 473 -28.80 26.52 21.05
#